data_2b9ad27cd6d5f205b7342d464c6bce65
#
_entry.id   2b9ad27cd6d5f205b7342d464c6bce65
#
_cell.length_a   1.000
_cell.length_b   1.000
_cell.length_c   1.000
_cell.angle_alpha   90.00
_cell.angle_beta   90.00
_cell.angle_gamma   90.00
#
_symmetry.space_group_name_H-M   'P 1'
#
loop_
_entity.id
_entity.type
_entity.pdbx_description
1 polymer ?
#
loop_
_entity_poly.entity_id
_entity_poly.type
_entity_poly.pdbx_seq_one_letter_code
_entity_poly.pdbx_strand_id
1 'polypeptide(L)'
;MKKTVTLILALMLILSLCLPACAETAGGVTKYGNIGRLSKLNITEDQLNDVLKDIMVNSICNRYVFYDTMTDMLMALNRGDIVVLETDQNTVRYIASRNENIVDRPPYLNPNNLLFSMLLREEDAELRDRLSACIAEMKEDGTMEDLRQRYVEDVIAGKEPDAIVPEIFPDAETIKVAVTGDRPPMDYVSAGDEPLGFNTALITEIAKRLGINVEFINVTCAARGISLATGVCDIVFWMEIGDFENWEGADFEDQPESTIVTEPYMSVSLWWAVLADSPVVNVYRDQ
;
A
#
# COMPACT_ATOMS: atom_id res chain seq x y z
N MET A 1 -31.44 -5.88 56.38
CA MET A 1 -30.82 -6.78 55.43
C MET A 1 -31.05 -6.43 53.94
N LYS A 2 -30.98 -5.14 53.57
CA LYS A 2 -31.16 -4.70 52.17
C LYS A 2 -30.05 -3.77 51.66
N LYS A 3 -28.96 -3.59 52.39
CA LYS A 3 -27.84 -2.70 51.99
C LYS A 3 -26.52 -3.43 51.68
N THR A 4 -26.45 -4.74 51.83
CA THR A 4 -25.23 -5.55 51.60
C THR A 4 -25.21 -6.29 50.26
N VAL A 5 -26.33 -6.33 49.53
CA VAL A 5 -26.40 -7.03 48.22
C VAL A 5 -26.02 -6.11 47.06
N THR A 6 -26.12 -4.77 47.23
CA THR A 6 -25.86 -3.81 46.17
C THR A 6 -24.35 -3.54 45.99
N LEU A 7 -23.52 -3.87 46.95
CA LEU A 7 -22.07 -3.64 46.87
C LEU A 7 -21.29 -4.78 46.18
N ILE A 8 -21.89 -5.99 46.13
CA ILE A 8 -21.26 -7.16 45.49
C ILE A 8 -21.50 -7.16 43.97
N LEU A 9 -22.60 -6.57 43.48
CA LEU A 9 -22.86 -6.44 42.05
C LEU A 9 -22.05 -5.35 41.37
N ALA A 10 -21.56 -4.31 42.10
CA ALA A 10 -20.72 -3.27 41.56
C ALA A 10 -19.25 -3.67 41.45
N LEU A 11 -18.81 -4.74 42.13
CA LEU A 11 -17.42 -5.22 42.08
C LEU A 11 -17.19 -6.29 41.00
N MET A 12 -18.26 -6.83 40.38
CA MET A 12 -18.15 -7.75 39.22
C MET A 12 -18.19 -7.10 37.87
N LEU A 13 -18.39 -5.78 37.80
CA LEU A 13 -18.45 -5.04 36.50
C LEU A 13 -17.15 -4.29 36.15
N ILE A 14 -16.10 -4.38 36.99
CA ILE A 14 -14.81 -3.70 36.74
C ILE A 14 -13.69 -4.71 36.39
N LEU A 15 -13.98 -6.01 36.27
CA LEU A 15 -12.99 -7.05 35.96
C LEU A 15 -13.09 -7.58 34.52
N SER A 16 -13.70 -6.83 33.58
CA SER A 16 -13.81 -7.26 32.17
C SER A 16 -13.07 -6.35 31.19
N LEU A 17 -12.05 -5.64 31.63
CA LEU A 17 -11.22 -4.82 30.75
C LEU A 17 -9.76 -5.06 31.10
N CYS A 18 -9.16 -5.99 30.43
CA CYS A 18 -7.75 -6.29 30.12
C CYS A 18 -7.54 -7.80 30.15
N LEU A 19 -8.23 -8.49 29.24
CA LEU A 19 -7.65 -9.75 28.75
C LEU A 19 -6.56 -9.33 27.77
N PRO A 20 -5.27 -9.62 28.00
CA PRO A 20 -4.30 -9.59 26.94
C PRO A 20 -4.85 -10.53 25.86
N ALA A 21 -4.82 -10.10 24.60
CA ALA A 21 -5.15 -10.98 23.49
C ALA A 21 -4.40 -12.29 23.72
N CYS A 22 -5.14 -13.37 24.02
CA CYS A 22 -4.52 -14.66 24.24
C CYS A 22 -3.85 -15.04 22.92
N ALA A 23 -2.52 -15.08 22.92
CA ALA A 23 -1.76 -15.60 21.80
C ALA A 23 -2.17 -17.07 21.61
N GLU A 24 -2.79 -17.39 20.47
CA GLU A 24 -3.08 -18.77 20.10
C GLU A 24 -1.80 -19.43 19.58
N THR A 25 -1.49 -20.62 20.07
CA THR A 25 -0.32 -21.38 19.62
C THR A 25 -0.77 -22.42 18.60
N ALA A 26 -0.48 -22.19 17.34
CA ALA A 26 -0.65 -23.17 16.27
C ALA A 26 0.74 -23.57 15.74
N GLY A 27 1.03 -24.87 15.68
CA GLY A 27 2.30 -25.36 15.11
C GLY A 27 3.58 -24.94 15.84
N GLY A 28 3.50 -24.52 17.12
CA GLY A 28 4.66 -24.11 17.93
C GLY A 28 5.01 -22.62 17.83
N VAL A 29 4.41 -21.86 16.92
CA VAL A 29 4.60 -20.41 16.78
C VAL A 29 3.46 -19.65 17.46
N THR A 30 3.81 -18.68 18.30
CA THR A 30 2.81 -17.80 18.93
C THR A 30 2.21 -16.86 17.89
N LYS A 31 0.88 -16.83 17.79
CA LYS A 31 0.13 -15.94 16.91
C LYS A 31 -0.32 -14.69 17.68
N TYR A 32 -0.17 -13.53 17.04
CA TYR A 32 -0.50 -12.24 17.66
C TYR A 32 -1.74 -11.56 17.07
N GLY A 33 -2.12 -11.89 15.84
CA GLY A 33 -3.27 -11.30 15.16
C GLY A 33 -3.18 -11.38 13.64
N ASN A 34 -3.83 -10.47 12.95
CA ASN A 34 -3.91 -10.45 11.50
C ASN A 34 -2.94 -9.42 10.87
N ILE A 35 -2.61 -9.60 9.60
CA ILE A 35 -1.92 -8.63 8.77
C ILE A 35 -2.95 -7.88 7.94
N GLY A 36 -2.95 -6.55 8.00
CA GLY A 36 -3.72 -5.71 7.08
C GLY A 36 -2.93 -5.43 5.81
N ARG A 37 -3.60 -5.49 4.67
CA ARG A 37 -3.07 -5.13 3.37
C ARG A 37 -4.13 -4.41 2.54
N LEU A 38 -3.72 -3.54 1.61
CA LEU A 38 -4.65 -2.94 0.67
C LEU A 38 -5.16 -3.98 -0.34
N SER A 39 -6.42 -3.83 -0.75
CA SER A 39 -7.06 -4.70 -1.76
C SER A 39 -6.22 -4.78 -3.02
N LYS A 40 -6.09 -5.98 -3.55
CA LYS A 40 -5.36 -6.30 -4.76
C LYS A 40 -6.17 -5.96 -6.02
N LEU A 41 -5.55 -6.06 -7.20
CA LEU A 41 -6.20 -5.77 -8.48
C LEU A 41 -7.12 -6.90 -8.94
N ASN A 42 -6.71 -8.14 -8.75
CA ASN A 42 -7.37 -9.32 -9.27
C ASN A 42 -7.62 -10.41 -8.21
N ILE A 43 -6.71 -10.56 -7.25
CA ILE A 43 -6.78 -11.59 -6.21
C ILE A 43 -7.68 -11.15 -5.07
N THR A 44 -8.60 -12.03 -4.66
CA THR A 44 -9.42 -11.82 -3.46
C THR A 44 -8.65 -12.15 -2.17
N GLU A 45 -9.15 -11.66 -1.03
CA GLU A 45 -8.60 -11.98 0.29
C GLU A 45 -8.53 -13.48 0.54
N ASP A 46 -9.59 -14.23 0.20
CA ASP A 46 -9.65 -15.68 0.41
C ASP A 46 -8.65 -16.41 -0.48
N GLN A 47 -8.50 -16.01 -1.75
CA GLN A 47 -7.51 -16.59 -2.65
C GLN A 47 -6.08 -16.37 -2.15
N LEU A 48 -5.74 -15.16 -1.68
CA LEU A 48 -4.43 -14.89 -1.11
C LEU A 48 -4.18 -15.76 0.14
N ASN A 49 -5.13 -15.86 1.04
CA ASN A 49 -5.00 -16.65 2.25
C ASN A 49 -4.90 -18.16 1.96
N ASP A 50 -5.60 -18.65 0.95
CA ASP A 50 -5.49 -20.05 0.49
C ASP A 50 -4.09 -20.39 -0.05
N VAL A 51 -3.54 -19.51 -0.89
CA VAL A 51 -2.20 -19.68 -1.46
C VAL A 51 -1.13 -19.63 -0.36
N LEU A 52 -1.26 -18.72 0.60
CA LEU A 52 -0.27 -18.50 1.66
C LEU A 52 -0.47 -19.38 2.90
N LYS A 53 -1.49 -20.25 2.94
CA LYS A 53 -1.87 -21.02 4.15
C LYS A 53 -0.71 -21.77 4.80
N ASP A 54 0.14 -22.43 4.01
CA ASP A 54 1.27 -23.23 4.51
C ASP A 54 2.40 -22.35 5.06
N ILE A 55 2.61 -21.18 4.46
CA ILE A 55 3.54 -20.16 4.93
C ILE A 55 3.02 -19.57 6.25
N MET A 56 1.73 -19.28 6.31
CA MET A 56 1.10 -18.68 7.49
C MET A 56 1.11 -19.60 8.72
N VAL A 57 1.26 -20.92 8.56
CA VAL A 57 1.45 -21.84 9.71
C VAL A 57 2.64 -21.41 10.57
N ASN A 58 3.75 -21.02 9.94
CA ASN A 58 4.98 -20.60 10.61
C ASN A 58 5.09 -19.07 10.82
N SER A 59 4.09 -18.31 10.40
CA SER A 59 4.02 -16.86 10.63
C SER A 59 3.57 -16.55 12.05
N ILE A 60 3.97 -15.38 12.57
CA ILE A 60 3.44 -14.82 13.82
C ILE A 60 2.03 -14.24 13.67
N CYS A 61 1.51 -14.16 12.45
CA CYS A 61 0.16 -13.67 12.15
C CYS A 61 -0.75 -14.80 11.70
N ASN A 62 -2.08 -14.59 11.85
CA ASN A 62 -3.09 -15.59 11.53
C ASN A 62 -3.39 -15.64 10.03
N ARG A 63 -3.69 -14.49 9.44
CA ARG A 63 -4.11 -14.34 8.06
C ARG A 63 -3.95 -12.90 7.57
N TYR A 64 -4.07 -12.70 6.27
CA TYR A 64 -4.25 -11.38 5.66
C TYR A 64 -5.71 -10.94 5.73
N VAL A 65 -5.92 -9.62 5.94
CA VAL A 65 -7.21 -8.94 5.86
C VAL A 65 -7.07 -7.76 4.92
N PHE A 66 -7.97 -7.64 3.94
CA PHE A 66 -7.92 -6.57 2.95
C PHE A 66 -8.68 -5.33 3.39
N TYR A 67 -8.16 -4.18 3.01
CA TYR A 67 -8.74 -2.86 3.22
C TYR A 67 -8.77 -2.09 1.90
N ASP A 68 -9.81 -1.31 1.70
CA ASP A 68 -9.97 -0.51 0.48
C ASP A 68 -9.25 0.83 0.56
N THR A 69 -8.97 1.32 1.77
CA THR A 69 -8.27 2.58 2.00
C THR A 69 -7.14 2.42 3.02
N MET A 70 -6.09 3.23 2.88
CA MET A 70 -5.01 3.30 3.86
C MET A 70 -5.53 3.82 5.21
N THR A 71 -6.49 4.73 5.18
CA THR A 71 -7.11 5.30 6.38
C THR A 71 -7.82 4.23 7.21
N ASP A 72 -8.62 3.36 6.59
CA ASP A 72 -9.30 2.27 7.28
C ASP A 72 -8.31 1.27 7.86
N MET A 73 -7.25 0.95 7.13
CA MET A 73 -6.21 0.04 7.57
C MET A 73 -5.42 0.60 8.77
N LEU A 74 -5.09 1.90 8.77
CA LEU A 74 -4.49 2.59 9.91
C LEU A 74 -5.42 2.61 11.14
N MET A 75 -6.72 2.86 10.94
CA MET A 75 -7.69 2.77 12.02
C MET A 75 -7.79 1.37 12.61
N ALA A 76 -7.75 0.34 11.76
CA ALA A 76 -7.75 -1.06 12.20
C ALA A 76 -6.50 -1.41 13.02
N LEU A 77 -5.32 -0.92 12.62
CA LEU A 77 -4.08 -1.07 13.39
C LEU A 77 -4.20 -0.42 14.77
N ASN A 78 -4.69 0.83 14.83
CA ASN A 78 -4.85 1.55 16.09
C ASN A 78 -5.90 0.94 17.03
N ARG A 79 -6.91 0.24 16.50
CA ARG A 79 -7.92 -0.49 17.31
C ARG A 79 -7.47 -1.89 17.73
N GLY A 80 -6.39 -2.40 17.12
CA GLY A 80 -5.93 -3.76 17.33
C GLY A 80 -6.70 -4.84 16.55
N ASP A 81 -7.49 -4.47 15.55
CA ASP A 81 -8.16 -5.39 14.61
C ASP A 81 -7.13 -6.14 13.76
N ILE A 82 -6.01 -5.47 13.49
CA ILE A 82 -4.78 -6.03 12.90
C ILE A 82 -3.59 -5.68 13.80
N VAL A 83 -2.54 -6.49 13.77
CA VAL A 83 -1.31 -6.26 14.53
C VAL A 83 -0.15 -5.78 13.65
N VAL A 84 -0.30 -5.94 12.34
CA VAL A 84 0.63 -5.50 11.30
C VAL A 84 -0.16 -4.81 10.20
N LEU A 85 0.31 -3.64 9.77
CA LEU A 85 -0.06 -3.01 8.53
C LEU A 85 1.10 -3.22 7.55
N GLU A 86 0.86 -3.96 6.47
CA GLU A 86 1.86 -4.26 5.45
C GLU A 86 1.62 -3.43 4.19
N THR A 87 2.62 -2.67 3.79
CA THR A 87 2.63 -1.91 2.53
C THR A 87 4.06 -1.63 2.08
N ASP A 88 4.24 -0.83 1.03
CA ASP A 88 5.59 -0.44 0.58
C ASP A 88 6.36 0.36 1.63
N GLN A 89 7.68 0.22 1.60
CA GLN A 89 8.58 0.85 2.57
C GLN A 89 8.44 2.37 2.67
N ASN A 90 8.13 3.07 1.58
CA ASN A 90 8.04 4.52 1.58
C ASN A 90 6.81 4.99 2.36
N THR A 91 5.67 4.33 2.12
CA THR A 91 4.43 4.56 2.85
C THR A 91 4.59 4.22 4.34
N VAL A 92 5.22 3.08 4.68
CA VAL A 92 5.48 2.71 6.08
C VAL A 92 6.38 3.74 6.79
N ARG A 93 7.48 4.16 6.15
CA ARG A 93 8.39 5.20 6.70
C ARG A 93 7.67 6.53 6.88
N TYR A 94 6.81 6.92 5.93
CA TYR A 94 5.99 8.12 6.07
C TYR A 94 5.04 8.01 7.27
N ILE A 95 4.30 6.90 7.41
CA ILE A 95 3.39 6.67 8.54
C ILE A 95 4.14 6.76 9.87
N ALA A 96 5.27 6.08 10.01
CA ALA A 96 6.10 6.10 11.22
C ALA A 96 6.65 7.51 11.51
N SER A 97 7.02 8.29 10.48
CA SER A 97 7.52 9.67 10.66
C SER A 97 6.46 10.65 11.18
N ARG A 98 5.17 10.30 11.08
CA ARG A 98 4.03 11.13 11.49
C ARG A 98 3.31 10.63 12.75
N ASN A 99 3.67 9.43 13.24
CA ASN A 99 3.00 8.78 14.36
C ASN A 99 4.03 8.20 15.33
N GLU A 100 4.25 8.85 16.45
CA GLU A 100 5.21 8.42 17.49
C GLU A 100 4.92 7.02 18.05
N ASN A 101 3.64 6.59 17.98
CA ASN A 101 3.21 5.29 18.45
C ASN A 101 3.32 4.17 17.41
N ILE A 102 3.80 4.48 16.19
CA ILE A 102 3.98 3.50 15.12
C ILE A 102 5.46 3.40 14.79
N VAL A 103 5.94 2.18 14.68
CA VAL A 103 7.31 1.89 14.26
C VAL A 103 7.32 1.11 12.96
N ASP A 104 8.26 1.48 12.11
CA ASP A 104 8.54 0.80 10.86
C ASP A 104 9.42 -0.43 11.09
N ARG A 105 9.12 -1.51 10.38
CA ARG A 105 9.87 -2.77 10.45
C ARG A 105 10.07 -3.32 9.04
N PRO A 106 11.33 -3.52 8.61
CA PRO A 106 11.60 -4.31 7.42
C PRO A 106 11.20 -5.77 7.68
N PRO A 107 10.78 -6.51 6.65
CA PRO A 107 10.48 -7.92 6.79
C PRO A 107 11.73 -8.71 7.20
N TYR A 108 11.54 -9.70 8.08
CA TYR A 108 12.63 -10.54 8.58
C TYR A 108 13.22 -11.48 7.52
N LEU A 109 12.37 -12.00 6.65
CA LEU A 109 12.76 -12.93 5.60
C LEU A 109 12.84 -12.18 4.27
N ASN A 110 14.06 -12.05 3.77
CA ASN A 110 14.45 -11.60 2.44
C ASN A 110 13.53 -10.50 1.86
N PRO A 111 13.97 -9.24 1.81
CA PRO A 111 13.18 -8.20 1.21
C PRO A 111 13.04 -8.52 -0.29
N ASN A 112 11.97 -9.22 -0.66
CA ASN A 112 11.63 -9.35 -2.07
C ASN A 112 11.40 -7.93 -2.58
N ASN A 113 12.25 -7.47 -3.48
CA ASN A 113 12.03 -6.22 -4.16
C ASN A 113 10.81 -6.41 -5.05
N LEU A 114 9.77 -5.65 -4.75
CA LEU A 114 8.63 -5.51 -5.66
C LEU A 114 8.95 -4.41 -6.66
N LEU A 115 8.62 -4.67 -7.89
CA LEU A 115 8.67 -3.68 -8.95
C LEU A 115 7.26 -3.11 -9.12
N PHE A 116 7.12 -1.80 -9.07
CA PHE A 116 5.86 -1.14 -9.36
C PHE A 116 5.82 -0.67 -10.80
N SER A 117 4.76 -1.06 -11.51
CA SER A 117 4.45 -0.66 -12.88
C SER A 117 3.07 -0.03 -12.97
N MET A 118 2.82 0.68 -14.06
CA MET A 118 1.49 1.13 -14.44
C MET A 118 0.81 0.01 -15.21
N LEU A 119 -0.49 -0.19 -14.98
CA LEU A 119 -1.34 -1.15 -15.65
C LEU A 119 -2.25 -0.43 -16.63
N LEU A 120 -2.35 -0.97 -17.85
CA LEU A 120 -3.20 -0.49 -18.93
C LEU A 120 -4.01 -1.67 -19.52
N ARG A 121 -5.03 -1.39 -20.32
CA ARG A 121 -5.69 -2.40 -21.14
C ARG A 121 -4.74 -2.88 -22.25
N GLU A 122 -4.89 -4.11 -22.70
CA GLU A 122 -4.08 -4.70 -23.78
C GLU A 122 -4.20 -3.90 -25.09
N GLU A 123 -5.36 -3.34 -25.37
CA GLU A 123 -5.62 -2.49 -26.54
C GLU A 123 -4.87 -1.16 -26.54
N ASP A 124 -4.40 -0.70 -25.37
CA ASP A 124 -3.65 0.56 -25.19
C ASP A 124 -2.12 0.35 -25.30
N ALA A 125 -1.68 -0.67 -26.05
CA ALA A 125 -0.26 -1.04 -26.15
C ALA A 125 0.64 0.11 -26.66
N GLU A 126 0.15 0.96 -27.56
CA GLU A 126 0.90 2.13 -28.05
C GLU A 126 1.14 3.15 -26.92
N LEU A 127 0.13 3.41 -26.10
CA LEU A 127 0.27 4.29 -24.93
C LEU A 127 1.26 3.69 -23.94
N ARG A 128 1.15 2.38 -23.63
CA ARG A 128 2.07 1.67 -22.76
C ARG A 128 3.53 1.82 -23.22
N ASP A 129 3.80 1.69 -24.54
CA ASP A 129 5.16 1.80 -25.07
C ASP A 129 5.70 3.22 -24.94
N ARG A 130 4.87 4.24 -25.17
CA ARG A 130 5.23 5.66 -24.97
C ARG A 130 5.55 5.95 -23.51
N LEU A 131 4.73 5.45 -22.55
CA LEU A 131 4.97 5.62 -21.13
C LEU A 131 6.28 4.92 -20.71
N SER A 132 6.51 3.69 -21.19
CA SER A 132 7.72 2.92 -20.89
C SER A 132 8.98 3.60 -21.39
N ALA A 133 8.95 4.17 -22.59
CA ALA A 133 10.07 4.94 -23.14
C ALA A 133 10.38 6.19 -22.28
N CYS A 134 9.36 6.94 -21.86
CA CYS A 134 9.54 8.08 -20.94
C CYS A 134 10.12 7.65 -19.59
N ILE A 135 9.66 6.53 -19.02
CA ILE A 135 10.20 5.99 -17.75
C ILE A 135 11.70 5.68 -17.92
N ALA A 136 12.09 5.05 -19.03
CA ALA A 136 13.49 4.74 -19.32
C ALA A 136 14.34 6.01 -19.44
N GLU A 137 13.87 6.98 -20.21
CA GLU A 137 14.55 8.29 -20.36
C GLU A 137 14.71 9.02 -19.02
N MET A 138 13.65 9.03 -18.18
CA MET A 138 13.69 9.68 -16.87
C MET A 138 14.65 9.00 -15.89
N LYS A 139 14.86 7.69 -16.03
CA LYS A 139 15.89 6.97 -15.27
C LYS A 139 17.29 7.34 -15.73
N GLU A 140 17.50 7.51 -17.04
CA GLU A 140 18.81 7.83 -17.62
C GLU A 140 19.23 9.29 -17.36
N ASP A 141 18.30 10.23 -17.44
CA ASP A 141 18.59 11.67 -17.28
C ASP A 141 18.56 12.15 -15.82
N GLY A 142 18.21 11.27 -14.88
CA GLY A 142 18.17 11.56 -13.45
C GLY A 142 16.86 12.18 -12.95
N THR A 143 15.88 12.45 -13.82
CA THR A 143 14.58 13.04 -13.43
C THR A 143 13.84 12.13 -12.47
N MET A 144 13.89 10.81 -12.67
CA MET A 144 13.23 9.83 -11.77
C MET A 144 13.77 9.95 -10.34
N GLU A 145 15.08 10.08 -10.18
CA GLU A 145 15.70 10.22 -8.86
C GLU A 145 15.39 11.60 -8.24
N ASP A 146 15.34 12.67 -9.02
CA ASP A 146 14.93 14.00 -8.55
C ASP A 146 13.47 13.99 -8.04
N LEU A 147 12.55 13.36 -8.77
CA LEU A 147 11.17 13.19 -8.32
C LEU A 147 11.09 12.36 -7.03
N ARG A 148 11.85 11.26 -6.95
CA ARG A 148 11.91 10.42 -5.74
C ARG A 148 12.44 11.23 -4.55
N GLN A 149 13.49 12.00 -4.74
CA GLN A 149 14.04 12.85 -3.66
C GLN A 149 13.01 13.86 -3.18
N ARG A 150 12.36 14.60 -4.08
CA ARG A 150 11.43 15.69 -3.72
C ARG A 150 10.10 15.17 -3.15
N TYR A 151 9.51 14.17 -3.77
CA TYR A 151 8.16 13.73 -3.44
C TYR A 151 8.10 12.51 -2.50
N VAL A 152 9.22 11.85 -2.25
CA VAL A 152 9.29 10.74 -1.28
C VAL A 152 10.19 11.11 -0.10
N GLU A 153 11.50 11.26 -0.32
CA GLU A 153 12.45 11.40 0.79
C GLU A 153 12.27 12.72 1.55
N ASP A 154 12.10 13.82 0.85
CA ASP A 154 11.91 15.14 1.47
C ASP A 154 10.57 15.19 2.21
N VAL A 155 9.51 14.58 1.66
CA VAL A 155 8.21 14.50 2.32
C VAL A 155 8.29 13.64 3.57
N ILE A 156 8.95 12.49 3.55
CA ILE A 156 9.18 11.66 4.75
C ILE A 156 9.97 12.47 5.80
N ALA A 157 10.96 13.25 5.36
CA ALA A 157 11.76 14.11 6.25
C ALA A 157 10.99 15.33 6.80
N GLY A 158 9.74 15.56 6.41
CA GLY A 158 8.89 16.62 6.92
C GLY A 158 8.90 17.91 6.12
N LYS A 159 9.46 17.91 4.91
CA LYS A 159 9.35 19.04 4.00
C LYS A 159 7.98 19.02 3.31
N GLU A 160 7.44 20.23 3.09
CA GLU A 160 6.25 20.37 2.26
C GLU A 160 6.62 20.11 0.79
N PRO A 161 5.84 19.27 0.07
CA PRO A 161 6.08 19.02 -1.34
C PRO A 161 5.73 20.25 -2.18
N ASP A 162 6.43 20.39 -3.31
CA ASP A 162 6.04 21.37 -4.31
C ASP A 162 4.66 21.03 -4.91
N ALA A 163 3.88 22.06 -5.25
CA ALA A 163 2.61 21.87 -5.94
C ALA A 163 2.82 21.21 -7.31
N ILE A 164 1.99 20.22 -7.61
CA ILE A 164 2.02 19.53 -8.91
C ILE A 164 0.93 20.14 -9.78
N VAL A 165 1.36 20.87 -10.81
CA VAL A 165 0.45 21.54 -11.74
C VAL A 165 0.67 20.96 -13.14
N PRO A 166 -0.27 20.12 -13.63
CA PRO A 166 -0.18 19.59 -15.00
C PRO A 166 -0.18 20.73 -16.03
N GLU A 167 0.67 20.62 -17.02
CA GLU A 167 0.66 21.50 -18.17
C GLU A 167 -0.53 21.17 -19.07
N ILE A 168 -1.19 22.19 -19.63
CA ILE A 168 -2.34 22.00 -20.52
C ILE A 168 -1.89 22.18 -21.96
N PHE A 169 -2.09 21.17 -22.77
CA PHE A 169 -1.82 21.15 -24.19
C PHE A 169 -3.13 21.25 -24.97
N PRO A 170 -3.43 22.41 -25.62
CA PRO A 170 -4.67 22.58 -26.38
C PRO A 170 -4.79 21.51 -27.49
N ASP A 171 -5.98 20.94 -27.64
CA ASP A 171 -6.31 19.93 -28.66
C ASP A 171 -5.52 18.62 -28.58
N ALA A 172 -4.73 18.40 -27.50
CA ALA A 172 -4.01 17.17 -27.29
C ALA A 172 -4.91 16.07 -26.64
N GLU A 173 -4.46 14.84 -26.78
CA GLU A 173 -5.04 13.68 -26.10
C GLU A 173 -5.08 13.91 -24.58
N THR A 174 -6.13 13.46 -23.92
CA THR A 174 -6.24 13.43 -22.46
C THR A 174 -6.28 11.99 -21.97
N ILE A 175 -5.33 11.60 -21.12
CA ILE A 175 -5.34 10.30 -20.45
C ILE A 175 -5.94 10.43 -19.07
N LYS A 176 -6.72 9.41 -18.65
CA LYS A 176 -7.35 9.33 -17.33
C LYS A 176 -6.55 8.40 -16.43
N VAL A 177 -6.07 8.91 -15.33
CA VAL A 177 -5.19 8.20 -14.41
C VAL A 177 -5.87 7.98 -13.07
N ALA A 178 -6.03 6.72 -12.68
CA ALA A 178 -6.60 6.37 -11.39
C ALA A 178 -5.60 6.66 -10.26
N VAL A 179 -6.05 7.39 -9.24
CA VAL A 179 -5.32 7.67 -7.99
C VAL A 179 -6.15 7.25 -6.80
N THR A 180 -5.52 6.74 -5.74
CA THR A 180 -6.24 6.36 -4.52
C THR A 180 -6.44 7.54 -3.58
N GLY A 181 -5.55 8.52 -3.63
CA GLY A 181 -5.68 9.80 -2.93
C GLY A 181 -5.42 9.75 -1.43
N ASP A 182 -5.05 8.59 -0.87
CA ASP A 182 -4.89 8.41 0.58
C ASP A 182 -3.59 7.67 0.98
N ARG A 183 -2.61 7.57 0.05
CA ARG A 183 -1.37 6.80 0.24
C ARG A 183 -0.11 7.67 0.16
N PRO A 184 0.09 8.61 1.11
CA PRO A 184 1.30 9.42 1.14
C PRO A 184 2.54 8.55 1.45
N PRO A 185 3.72 8.88 0.90
CA PRO A 185 4.03 10.03 0.05
C PRO A 185 3.81 9.77 -1.45
N MET A 186 3.22 8.63 -1.81
CA MET A 186 3.17 8.16 -3.19
C MET A 186 2.02 8.75 -4.00
N ASP A 187 0.78 8.64 -3.51
CA ASP A 187 -0.39 9.20 -4.15
C ASP A 187 -1.42 9.60 -3.08
N TYR A 188 -1.64 10.89 -2.93
CA TYR A 188 -2.53 11.45 -1.93
C TYR A 188 -3.07 12.81 -2.37
N VAL A 189 -4.03 13.34 -1.61
CA VAL A 189 -4.57 14.68 -1.82
C VAL A 189 -4.14 15.61 -0.71
N SER A 190 -3.91 16.89 -1.05
CA SER A 190 -3.67 17.95 -0.08
C SER A 190 -4.95 18.28 0.70
N ALA A 191 -4.84 19.13 1.71
CA ALA A 191 -6.00 19.70 2.41
C ALA A 191 -6.90 20.54 1.50
N GLY A 192 -6.44 20.92 0.32
CA GLY A 192 -7.19 21.66 -0.72
C GLY A 192 -7.72 20.76 -1.84
N ASP A 193 -7.76 19.45 -1.64
CA ASP A 193 -8.16 18.44 -2.64
C ASP A 193 -7.28 18.42 -3.91
N GLU A 194 -6.06 18.96 -3.83
CA GLU A 194 -5.12 18.91 -4.95
C GLU A 194 -4.34 17.58 -4.93
N PRO A 195 -4.19 16.90 -6.08
CA PRO A 195 -3.43 15.66 -6.17
C PRO A 195 -1.94 15.91 -5.92
N LEU A 196 -1.35 15.11 -5.04
CA LEU A 196 0.05 15.17 -4.64
C LEU A 196 0.68 13.77 -4.62
N GLY A 197 1.99 13.74 -4.48
CA GLY A 197 2.77 12.52 -4.30
C GLY A 197 3.59 12.13 -5.52
N PHE A 198 4.43 11.13 -5.31
CA PHE A 198 5.37 10.69 -6.34
C PHE A 198 4.69 10.21 -7.62
N ASN A 199 3.62 9.40 -7.53
CA ASN A 199 2.91 8.90 -8.70
C ASN A 199 2.28 10.04 -9.52
N THR A 200 1.69 11.02 -8.82
CA THR A 200 1.11 12.22 -9.44
C THR A 200 2.18 13.05 -10.16
N ALA A 201 3.34 13.25 -9.52
CA ALA A 201 4.46 13.97 -10.12
C ALA A 201 5.05 13.21 -11.32
N LEU A 202 5.18 11.90 -11.21
CA LEU A 202 5.69 11.04 -12.29
C LEU A 202 4.84 11.14 -13.54
N ILE A 203 3.53 10.92 -13.43
CA ILE A 203 2.65 10.94 -14.60
C ILE A 203 2.50 12.36 -15.18
N THR A 204 2.58 13.39 -14.34
CA THR A 204 2.59 14.79 -14.80
C THR A 204 3.83 15.10 -15.62
N GLU A 205 5.01 14.67 -15.21
CA GLU A 205 6.24 14.83 -15.96
C GLU A 205 6.23 14.03 -17.29
N ILE A 206 5.73 12.78 -17.26
CA ILE A 206 5.56 11.97 -18.47
C ILE A 206 4.60 12.66 -19.44
N ALA A 207 3.46 13.14 -18.98
CA ALA A 207 2.48 13.83 -19.83
C ALA A 207 3.05 15.07 -20.48
N LYS A 208 3.84 15.85 -19.74
CA LYS A 208 4.58 17.00 -20.27
C LYS A 208 5.55 16.60 -21.38
N ARG A 209 6.33 15.53 -21.21
CA ARG A 209 7.26 15.03 -22.24
C ARG A 209 6.54 14.54 -23.50
N LEU A 210 5.37 13.91 -23.30
CA LEU A 210 4.55 13.41 -24.41
C LEU A 210 3.68 14.49 -25.07
N GLY A 211 3.54 15.67 -24.47
CA GLY A 211 2.65 16.73 -24.94
C GLY A 211 1.17 16.34 -24.86
N ILE A 212 0.75 15.61 -23.84
CA ILE A 212 -0.63 15.15 -23.61
C ILE A 212 -1.18 15.69 -22.28
N ASN A 213 -2.49 15.67 -22.12
CA ASN A 213 -3.16 16.08 -20.90
C ASN A 213 -3.39 14.90 -19.94
N VAL A 214 -3.50 15.20 -18.64
CA VAL A 214 -3.83 14.22 -17.60
C VAL A 214 -5.08 14.66 -16.86
N GLU A 215 -6.01 13.72 -16.66
CA GLU A 215 -7.15 13.83 -15.77
C GLU A 215 -7.00 12.80 -14.63
N PHE A 216 -7.01 13.24 -13.38
CA PHE A 216 -6.93 12.34 -12.23
C PHE A 216 -8.31 11.90 -11.81
N ILE A 217 -8.51 10.56 -11.72
CA ILE A 217 -9.76 9.92 -11.31
C ILE A 217 -9.55 9.27 -9.95
N ASN A 218 -10.27 9.74 -8.93
CA ASN A 218 -10.18 9.13 -7.59
C ASN A 218 -10.94 7.80 -7.55
N VAL A 219 -10.26 6.73 -7.12
CA VAL A 219 -10.81 5.38 -6.99
C VAL A 219 -10.31 4.73 -5.69
N THR A 220 -11.07 3.80 -5.12
CA THR A 220 -10.56 2.95 -4.02
C THR A 220 -9.62 1.86 -4.55
N CYS A 221 -8.80 1.28 -3.68
CA CYS A 221 -7.90 0.20 -4.06
C CYS A 221 -8.66 -0.97 -4.71
N ALA A 222 -9.82 -1.37 -4.17
CA ALA A 222 -10.65 -2.43 -4.73
C ALA A 222 -11.26 -2.08 -6.10
N ALA A 223 -11.51 -0.80 -6.38
CA ALA A 223 -12.14 -0.36 -7.62
C ALA A 223 -11.15 -0.20 -8.80
N ARG A 224 -9.84 -0.26 -8.57
CA ARG A 224 -8.83 -0.01 -9.61
C ARG A 224 -8.99 -0.91 -10.85
N GLY A 225 -9.09 -2.21 -10.66
CA GLY A 225 -9.20 -3.17 -11.76
C GLY A 225 -10.44 -2.97 -12.59
N ILE A 226 -11.61 -2.83 -11.95
CA ILE A 226 -12.87 -2.61 -12.66
C ILE A 226 -12.93 -1.23 -13.35
N SER A 227 -12.34 -0.20 -12.76
CA SER A 227 -12.26 1.14 -13.37
C SER A 227 -11.46 1.13 -14.67
N LEU A 228 -10.35 0.37 -14.70
CA LEU A 228 -9.58 0.15 -15.92
C LEU A 228 -10.38 -0.64 -16.96
N ALA A 229 -10.93 -1.78 -16.58
CA ALA A 229 -11.68 -2.67 -17.48
C ALA A 229 -12.90 -2.00 -18.10
N THR A 230 -13.54 -1.05 -17.42
CA THR A 230 -14.73 -0.32 -17.89
C THR A 230 -14.43 1.01 -18.58
N GLY A 231 -13.14 1.39 -18.70
CA GLY A 231 -12.73 2.65 -19.36
C GLY A 231 -13.02 3.90 -18.52
N VAL A 232 -13.27 3.77 -17.22
CA VAL A 232 -13.35 4.91 -16.29
C VAL A 232 -12.00 5.60 -16.19
N CYS A 233 -10.91 4.81 -16.22
CA CYS A 233 -9.55 5.30 -16.35
C CYS A 233 -8.79 4.51 -17.43
N ASP A 234 -7.65 5.05 -17.86
CA ASP A 234 -6.77 4.45 -18.87
C ASP A 234 -5.53 3.85 -18.23
N ILE A 235 -5.15 4.36 -17.06
CA ILE A 235 -3.95 3.95 -16.31
C ILE A 235 -4.31 3.72 -14.84
N VAL A 236 -3.79 2.62 -14.30
CA VAL A 236 -3.81 2.32 -12.87
C VAL A 236 -2.37 2.15 -12.38
N PHE A 237 -2.02 2.82 -11.28
CA PHE A 237 -0.78 2.62 -10.57
C PHE A 237 -0.81 1.36 -9.69
N TRP A 238 0.36 0.96 -9.17
CA TRP A 238 0.53 -0.09 -8.17
C TRP A 238 0.32 -1.51 -8.68
N MET A 239 0.58 -1.76 -9.96
CA MET A 239 0.77 -3.14 -10.38
C MET A 239 2.09 -3.63 -9.77
N GLU A 240 2.00 -4.56 -8.84
CA GLU A 240 3.15 -5.20 -8.21
C GLU A 240 3.61 -6.35 -9.12
N ILE A 241 4.83 -6.23 -9.64
CA ILE A 241 5.51 -7.29 -10.36
C ILE A 241 6.56 -7.83 -9.40
N GLY A 242 6.39 -9.07 -8.93
CA GLY A 242 7.36 -9.72 -8.08
C GLY A 242 8.52 -10.28 -8.88
N ASP A 243 9.73 -10.21 -8.33
CA ASP A 243 10.81 -11.13 -8.71
C ASP A 243 10.54 -12.46 -7.99
N PHE A 244 9.57 -13.21 -8.51
CA PHE A 244 9.15 -14.49 -7.93
C PHE A 244 10.05 -15.66 -8.33
N GLU A 245 11.16 -15.44 -9.05
CA GLU A 245 12.09 -16.51 -9.47
C GLU A 245 12.62 -17.34 -8.29
N ASN A 246 12.54 -16.78 -7.07
CA ASN A 246 13.02 -17.44 -5.86
C ASN A 246 11.93 -17.78 -4.84
N TRP A 247 10.65 -17.61 -5.16
CA TRP A 247 9.57 -17.99 -4.26
C TRP A 247 8.96 -19.33 -4.63
N GLU A 248 9.51 -20.40 -4.08
CA GLU A 248 8.92 -21.73 -4.18
C GLU A 248 7.58 -21.77 -3.43
N GLY A 249 6.48 -21.75 -4.15
CA GLY A 249 5.19 -22.17 -3.61
C GLY A 249 4.00 -21.24 -3.72
N ALA A 250 4.12 -20.04 -4.29
CA ALA A 250 2.96 -19.17 -4.47
C ALA A 250 2.85 -18.71 -5.93
N ASP A 251 2.15 -19.52 -6.71
CA ASP A 251 1.77 -19.17 -8.07
C ASP A 251 0.48 -18.35 -8.02
N PHE A 252 0.61 -17.04 -7.78
CA PHE A 252 -0.53 -16.15 -7.89
C PHE A 252 -0.16 -14.89 -8.69
N GLU A 253 -0.98 -14.60 -9.66
CA GLU A 253 -0.86 -13.42 -10.49
C GLU A 253 -1.97 -12.42 -10.13
N ASP A 254 -1.57 -11.23 -9.66
CA ASP A 254 -2.51 -10.14 -9.36
C ASP A 254 -2.87 -9.33 -10.62
N GLN A 255 -2.28 -9.63 -11.76
CA GLN A 255 -2.56 -8.95 -13.02
C GLN A 255 -3.91 -9.42 -13.59
N PRO A 256 -4.88 -8.53 -13.83
CA PRO A 256 -6.13 -8.89 -14.51
C PRO A 256 -5.89 -9.35 -15.95
N GLU A 257 -6.74 -10.25 -16.45
CA GLU A 257 -6.74 -10.65 -17.85
C GLU A 257 -6.91 -9.44 -18.79
N SER A 258 -6.38 -9.54 -20.02
CA SER A 258 -6.45 -8.50 -21.05
C SER A 258 -5.84 -7.16 -20.62
N THR A 259 -4.83 -7.21 -19.78
CA THR A 259 -4.06 -6.03 -19.35
C THR A 259 -2.57 -6.19 -19.64
N ILE A 260 -1.89 -5.07 -19.74
CA ILE A 260 -0.44 -4.96 -19.97
C ILE A 260 0.18 -3.97 -19.00
N VAL A 261 1.47 -4.11 -18.76
CA VAL A 261 2.21 -3.26 -17.82
C VAL A 261 3.30 -2.45 -18.53
N THR A 262 3.64 -1.30 -17.96
CA THR A 262 4.80 -0.51 -18.40
C THR A 262 6.10 -1.12 -17.88
N GLU A 263 7.25 -0.59 -18.36
CA GLU A 263 8.49 -0.66 -17.60
C GLU A 263 8.24 -0.28 -16.13
N PRO A 264 8.84 -1.00 -15.16
CA PRO A 264 8.73 -0.64 -13.76
C PRO A 264 9.26 0.76 -13.50
N TYR A 265 8.51 1.59 -12.79
CA TYR A 265 8.94 2.94 -12.43
C TYR A 265 9.64 3.02 -11.08
N MET A 266 9.46 2.02 -10.21
CA MET A 266 10.06 1.99 -8.87
C MET A 266 10.28 0.54 -8.39
N SER A 267 11.38 0.33 -7.67
CA SER A 267 11.62 -0.89 -6.90
C SER A 267 11.45 -0.58 -5.41
N VAL A 268 10.68 -1.39 -4.70
CA VAL A 268 10.38 -1.23 -3.28
C VAL A 268 10.38 -2.57 -2.56
N SER A 269 10.53 -2.53 -1.23
CA SER A 269 10.29 -3.68 -0.36
C SER A 269 8.97 -3.50 0.39
N LEU A 270 8.29 -4.59 0.70
CA LEU A 270 7.16 -4.56 1.64
C LEU A 270 7.70 -4.43 3.06
N TRP A 271 7.20 -3.46 3.78
CA TRP A 271 7.53 -3.22 5.19
C TRP A 271 6.28 -3.29 6.05
N TRP A 272 6.49 -3.39 7.35
CA TRP A 272 5.46 -3.45 8.36
C TRP A 272 5.42 -2.16 9.19
N ALA A 273 4.23 -1.59 9.33
CA ALA A 273 3.94 -0.63 10.38
C ALA A 273 3.27 -1.38 11.54
N VAL A 274 3.79 -1.22 12.74
CA VAL A 274 3.28 -1.87 13.97
C VAL A 274 3.22 -0.86 15.09
N LEU A 275 2.30 -1.06 16.07
CA LEU A 275 2.27 -0.21 17.25
C LEU A 275 3.53 -0.43 18.10
N ALA A 276 4.09 0.64 18.65
CA ALA A 276 5.33 0.60 19.43
C ALA A 276 5.25 -0.26 20.69
N ASP A 277 4.06 -0.40 21.27
CA ASP A 277 3.76 -1.24 22.44
C ASP A 277 3.28 -2.65 22.06
N SER A 278 3.18 -2.95 20.77
CA SER A 278 2.77 -4.26 20.28
C SER A 278 3.82 -5.33 20.62
N PRO A 279 3.43 -6.53 21.06
CA PRO A 279 4.35 -7.64 21.25
C PRO A 279 5.09 -8.03 19.95
N VAL A 280 4.52 -7.73 18.78
CA VAL A 280 5.13 -7.97 17.47
C VAL A 280 6.45 -7.21 17.29
N VAL A 281 6.59 -6.03 17.91
CA VAL A 281 7.82 -5.22 17.85
C VAL A 281 9.05 -5.98 18.36
N ASN A 282 8.87 -6.84 19.37
CA ASN A 282 9.98 -7.53 20.04
C ASN A 282 10.30 -8.90 19.41
N VAL A 283 9.38 -9.48 18.63
CA VAL A 283 9.56 -10.84 18.06
C VAL A 283 10.80 -10.92 17.15
N TYR A 284 11.20 -9.81 16.55
CA TYR A 284 12.33 -9.73 15.61
C TYR A 284 13.55 -9.00 16.18
N ARG A 285 13.53 -8.61 17.45
CA ARG A 285 14.67 -7.94 18.09
C ARG A 285 15.74 -8.91 18.62
N ASP A 286 15.35 -10.14 18.88
CA ASP A 286 16.14 -11.13 19.62
C ASP A 286 16.68 -12.26 18.71
N GLN A 287 16.61 -12.10 17.39
CA GLN A 287 17.23 -12.96 16.38
C GLN A 287 18.22 -12.18 15.52
#